data_9b99449e00fc775562fef75bbe456e6f
#
_entry.id   9b99449e00fc775562fef75bbe456e6f
#
_cell.length_a   1.000
_cell.length_b   1.000
_cell.length_c   1.000
_cell.angle_alpha   90.00
_cell.angle_beta   90.00
_cell.angle_gamma   90.00
#
_symmetry.space_group_name_H-M   'P 1'
#
loop_
_entity.id
_entity.type
_entity.pdbx_description
1 polymer ?
#
loop_
_entity_poly.entity_id
_entity_poly.type
_entity_poly.pdbx_seq_one_letter_code
_entity_poly.pdbx_strand_id
1 'polypeptide(L)'
;SLGLVGSEMCIRDREFIQHGDVTTYQHCKNVVRVSFWLNRRLHLHADETSLAVGAFLHDFYLYDWHKRSTFHGLRRLFEMHGFSHPGYACVNAQQVFHITKKEQNIIASHMWPLTFRHVPTCREAFIVCLADKYCAVVESMFRRSRVAAVRSADGEDTAW
;
A
#
# COMPACT_ATOMS: atom_id res chain seq x y z
N SER A 1 -20.66 1.07 -15.59
CA SER A 1 -20.25 0.03 -14.63
C SER A 1 -18.94 0.33 -13.88
N LEU A 2 -18.01 1.10 -14.45
CA LEU A 2 -16.76 1.52 -13.78
C LEU A 2 -16.99 2.38 -12.53
N GLY A 3 -18.03 3.18 -12.49
CA GLY A 3 -18.36 4.02 -11.33
C GLY A 3 -18.82 3.23 -10.11
N LEU A 4 -19.55 2.13 -10.30
CA LEU A 4 -20.02 1.27 -9.20
C LEU A 4 -18.87 0.49 -8.56
N VAL A 5 -17.96 -0.05 -9.36
CA VAL A 5 -16.79 -0.80 -8.87
C VAL A 5 -15.83 0.14 -8.12
N GLY A 6 -15.62 1.35 -8.62
CA GLY A 6 -14.83 2.36 -7.93
C GLY A 6 -15.46 2.79 -6.59
N SER A 7 -16.79 2.85 -6.50
CA SER A 7 -17.48 3.18 -5.25
C SER A 7 -17.42 2.04 -4.22
N GLU A 8 -17.56 0.79 -4.63
CA GLU A 8 -17.40 -0.37 -3.72
C GLU A 8 -15.97 -0.52 -3.22
N MET A 9 -14.97 -0.31 -4.08
CA MET A 9 -13.58 -0.25 -3.68
C MET A 9 -13.35 0.84 -2.63
N CYS A 10 -13.82 2.06 -2.88
CA CYS A 10 -13.68 3.18 -1.94
C CYS A 10 -14.38 2.92 -0.60
N ILE A 11 -15.51 2.20 -0.58
CA ILE A 11 -16.23 1.88 0.65
C ILE A 11 -15.48 0.82 1.45
N ARG A 12 -15.06 -0.29 0.80
CA ARG A 12 -14.37 -1.40 1.47
C ARG A 12 -12.97 -1.01 1.95
N ASP A 13 -12.18 -0.32 1.13
CA ASP A 13 -10.81 0.09 1.50
C ASP A 13 -10.77 1.17 2.59
N ARG A 14 -11.90 1.85 2.85
CA ARG A 14 -12.02 2.78 3.99
C ARG A 14 -12.16 2.07 5.33
N GLU A 15 -12.60 0.82 5.32
CA GLU A 15 -12.82 0.02 6.53
C GLU A 15 -11.55 -0.76 6.93
N PHE A 16 -10.61 -0.96 6.01
CA PHE A 16 -9.41 -1.74 6.26
C PHE A 16 -8.22 -0.86 6.64
N ILE A 17 -7.63 -1.15 7.80
CA ILE A 17 -6.44 -0.46 8.29
C ILE A 17 -5.19 -1.09 7.67
N GLN A 18 -4.39 -0.29 6.96
CA GLN A 18 -3.14 -0.74 6.32
C GLN A 18 -1.95 -0.60 7.28
N HIS A 19 -1.66 0.63 7.70
CA HIS A 19 -0.56 0.95 8.59
C HIS A 19 -1.04 1.91 9.69
N GLY A 20 -1.00 1.47 10.94
CA GLY A 20 -1.41 2.30 12.06
C GLY A 20 -2.91 2.59 12.04
N ASP A 21 -3.29 3.87 11.94
CA ASP A 21 -4.66 4.36 11.84
C ASP A 21 -5.05 4.70 10.40
N VAL A 22 -4.18 4.39 9.43
CA VAL A 22 -4.36 4.71 8.02
C VAL A 22 -5.05 3.55 7.32
N THR A 23 -6.15 3.84 6.65
CA THR A 23 -6.86 2.85 5.83
C THR A 23 -6.10 2.55 4.55
N THR A 24 -6.33 1.36 3.96
CA THR A 24 -5.75 0.99 2.65
C THR A 24 -6.02 2.06 1.59
N TYR A 25 -7.23 2.59 1.55
CA TYR A 25 -7.59 3.68 0.64
C TYR A 25 -6.73 4.93 0.83
N GLN A 26 -6.55 5.36 2.09
CA GLN A 26 -5.74 6.54 2.39
C GLN A 26 -4.27 6.31 2.09
N HIS A 27 -3.75 5.11 2.38
CA HIS A 27 -2.41 4.68 2.03
C HIS A 27 -2.18 4.76 0.51
N CYS A 28 -3.04 4.12 -0.30
CA CYS A 28 -2.95 4.18 -1.77
C CYS A 28 -2.96 5.62 -2.30
N LYS A 29 -3.79 6.51 -1.74
CA LYS A 29 -3.78 7.94 -2.09
C LYS A 29 -2.45 8.62 -1.76
N ASN A 30 -1.85 8.30 -0.61
CA ASN A 30 -0.56 8.84 -0.22
C ASN A 30 0.54 8.33 -1.17
N VAL A 31 0.52 7.05 -1.51
CA VAL A 31 1.48 6.46 -2.48
C VAL A 31 1.36 7.12 -3.85
N VAL A 32 0.14 7.38 -4.35
CA VAL A 32 -0.05 8.14 -5.60
C VAL A 32 0.60 9.52 -5.50
N ARG A 33 0.32 10.28 -4.44
CA ARG A 33 0.88 11.64 -4.25
C ARG A 33 2.41 11.64 -4.22
N VAL A 34 3.00 10.73 -3.45
CA VAL A 34 4.46 10.59 -3.34
C VAL A 34 5.07 10.16 -4.67
N SER A 35 4.43 9.24 -5.40
CA SER A 35 4.87 8.80 -6.72
C SER A 35 4.92 9.95 -7.73
N PHE A 36 3.89 10.78 -7.78
CA PHE A 36 3.87 11.97 -8.65
C PHE A 36 4.91 13.01 -8.23
N TRP A 37 5.07 13.22 -6.91
CA TRP A 37 6.10 14.12 -6.39
C TRP A 37 7.51 13.67 -6.79
N LEU A 38 7.82 12.38 -6.63
CA LEU A 38 9.09 11.78 -7.06
C LEU A 38 9.31 11.94 -8.57
N ASN A 39 8.29 11.59 -9.38
CA ASN A 39 8.37 11.70 -10.84
C ASN A 39 8.73 13.11 -11.29
N ARG A 40 8.06 14.12 -10.74
CA ARG A 40 8.27 15.53 -11.09
C ARG A 40 9.57 16.08 -10.51
N ARG A 41 9.85 15.81 -9.23
CA ARG A 41 11.03 16.36 -8.55
C ARG A 41 12.35 15.84 -9.09
N LEU A 42 12.37 14.59 -9.54
CA LEU A 42 13.56 13.91 -10.09
C LEU A 42 13.56 13.87 -11.62
N HIS A 43 12.59 14.52 -12.28
CA HIS A 43 12.47 14.54 -13.75
C HIS A 43 12.55 13.14 -14.38
N LEU A 44 11.84 12.15 -13.80
CA LEU A 44 11.96 10.76 -14.23
C LEU A 44 11.19 10.46 -15.53
N HIS A 45 10.32 11.38 -15.98
CA HIS A 45 9.53 11.24 -17.20
C HIS A 45 8.76 9.90 -17.30
N ALA A 46 8.23 9.44 -16.16
CA ALA A 46 7.37 8.27 -16.11
C ALA A 46 6.00 8.58 -16.71
N ASP A 47 5.36 7.57 -17.29
CA ASP A 47 3.98 7.67 -17.78
C ASP A 47 3.03 7.89 -16.61
N GLU A 48 2.45 9.09 -16.54
CA GLU A 48 1.61 9.51 -15.41
C GLU A 48 0.33 8.66 -15.29
N THR A 49 -0.22 8.15 -16.39
CA THR A 49 -1.41 7.30 -16.36
C THR A 49 -1.11 5.95 -15.72
N SER A 50 -0.10 5.23 -16.21
CA SER A 50 0.32 3.95 -15.63
C SER A 50 0.81 4.12 -14.20
N LEU A 51 1.48 5.23 -13.88
CA LEU A 51 1.93 5.56 -12.53
C LEU A 51 0.74 5.72 -11.57
N ALA A 52 -0.29 6.47 -11.98
CA ALA A 52 -1.50 6.67 -11.18
C ALA A 52 -2.25 5.36 -10.93
N VAL A 53 -2.52 4.60 -12.00
CA VAL A 53 -3.24 3.33 -11.93
C VAL A 53 -2.47 2.31 -11.08
N GLY A 54 -1.19 2.12 -11.37
CA GLY A 54 -0.34 1.18 -10.62
C GLY A 54 -0.21 1.54 -9.15
N ALA A 55 0.03 2.83 -8.82
CA ALA A 55 0.14 3.30 -7.46
C ALA A 55 -1.18 3.24 -6.69
N PHE A 56 -2.33 3.40 -7.35
CA PHE A 56 -3.62 3.31 -6.68
C PHE A 56 -4.08 1.87 -6.46
N LEU A 57 -3.73 0.95 -7.37
CA LEU A 57 -4.16 -0.44 -7.33
C LEU A 57 -3.12 -1.40 -6.75
N HIS A 58 -1.94 -0.94 -6.31
CA HIS A 58 -0.89 -1.84 -5.83
C HIS A 58 -1.34 -2.72 -4.67
N ASP A 59 -2.21 -2.20 -3.80
CA ASP A 59 -2.82 -2.86 -2.65
C ASP A 59 -4.33 -3.11 -2.84
N PHE A 60 -4.76 -3.38 -4.07
CA PHE A 60 -6.17 -3.62 -4.36
C PHE A 60 -6.64 -4.98 -3.86
N TYR A 61 -7.12 -5.01 -2.62
CA TYR A 61 -7.72 -6.20 -2.02
C TYR A 61 -9.24 -6.11 -2.03
N LEU A 62 -9.88 -7.24 -2.34
CA LEU A 62 -11.32 -7.42 -2.20
C LEU A 62 -11.70 -8.06 -0.86
N TYR A 63 -10.74 -8.30 0.04
CA TYR A 63 -10.97 -8.93 1.34
C TYR A 63 -10.02 -8.41 2.43
N ASP A 64 -10.48 -8.45 3.68
CA ASP A 64 -9.67 -8.12 4.86
C ASP A 64 -8.70 -9.28 5.19
N TRP A 65 -7.45 -9.11 4.81
CA TRP A 65 -6.40 -10.09 5.05
C TRP A 65 -5.96 -10.19 6.52
N HIS A 66 -6.28 -9.20 7.35
CA HIS A 66 -5.98 -9.22 8.78
C HIS A 66 -6.78 -10.28 9.53
N LYS A 67 -7.96 -10.64 9.06
CA LYS A 67 -8.84 -11.63 9.72
C LYS A 67 -8.37 -13.06 9.60
N ARG A 68 -7.41 -13.38 8.72
CA ARG A 68 -6.92 -14.76 8.49
C ARG A 68 -5.66 -15.15 9.24
N SER A 69 -5.05 -14.26 10.03
CA SER A 69 -3.76 -14.56 10.65
C SER A 69 -3.87 -15.07 12.08
N THR A 70 -3.62 -16.36 12.27
CA THR A 70 -3.46 -17.03 13.58
C THR A 70 -2.01 -17.05 14.09
N PHE A 71 -1.06 -16.46 13.37
CA PHE A 71 0.37 -16.53 13.72
C PHE A 71 0.89 -15.24 14.37
N HIS A 72 1.74 -15.38 15.38
CA HIS A 72 2.36 -14.27 16.13
C HIS A 72 3.86 -14.14 15.81
N GLY A 73 4.38 -12.88 15.77
CA GLY A 73 5.80 -12.57 15.69
C GLY A 73 6.36 -12.29 14.29
N LEU A 74 7.70 -12.19 14.19
CA LEU A 74 8.47 -11.91 12.96
C LEU A 74 8.18 -12.90 11.82
N ARG A 75 7.85 -14.13 12.15
CA ARG A 75 7.44 -15.17 11.20
C ARG A 75 6.16 -14.79 10.44
N ARG A 76 5.24 -14.07 11.09
CA ARG A 76 4.05 -13.50 10.50
C ARG A 76 4.37 -12.51 9.37
N LEU A 77 5.45 -11.73 9.54
CA LEU A 77 5.89 -10.76 8.54
C LEU A 77 6.41 -11.43 7.27
N PHE A 78 7.11 -12.56 7.42
CA PHE A 78 7.75 -13.27 6.30
C PHE A 78 6.84 -14.28 5.59
N GLU A 79 5.97 -14.99 6.32
CA GLU A 79 5.20 -16.11 5.74
C GLU A 79 3.87 -15.68 5.12
N MET A 80 3.24 -14.60 5.60
CA MET A 80 1.87 -14.29 5.19
C MET A 80 1.73 -13.18 4.14
N HIS A 81 2.64 -12.24 4.08
CA HIS A 81 2.36 -11.00 3.38
C HIS A 81 3.31 -10.68 2.22
N GLY A 82 4.56 -11.14 2.27
CA GLY A 82 5.53 -10.80 1.25
C GLY A 82 5.38 -11.56 -0.07
N PHE A 83 4.82 -12.77 -0.06
CA PHE A 83 4.91 -13.67 -1.21
C PHE A 83 3.66 -13.79 -2.08
N SER A 84 2.46 -13.65 -1.50
CA SER A 84 1.19 -13.83 -2.26
C SER A 84 0.43 -12.53 -2.52
N HIS A 85 0.68 -11.52 -1.73
CA HIS A 85 0.03 -10.23 -1.72
C HIS A 85 -0.01 -9.49 -3.08
N PRO A 86 1.14 -9.24 -3.74
CA PRO A 86 1.11 -8.57 -5.03
C PRO A 86 0.38 -9.37 -6.12
N GLY A 87 0.42 -10.70 -6.02
CA GLY A 87 -0.27 -11.59 -6.95
C GLY A 87 -1.78 -11.43 -6.90
N TYR A 88 -2.37 -11.40 -5.70
CA TYR A 88 -3.82 -11.20 -5.54
C TYR A 88 -4.26 -9.81 -5.99
N ALA A 89 -3.51 -8.76 -5.64
CA ALA A 89 -3.81 -7.41 -6.10
C ALA A 89 -3.77 -7.31 -7.63
N CYS A 90 -2.79 -7.94 -8.26
CA CYS A 90 -2.65 -7.97 -9.71
C CYS A 90 -3.82 -8.72 -10.40
N VAL A 91 -4.22 -9.88 -9.88
CA VAL A 91 -5.36 -10.66 -10.42
C VAL A 91 -6.66 -9.86 -10.28
N ASN A 92 -6.93 -9.30 -9.11
CA ASN A 92 -8.12 -8.49 -8.88
C ASN A 92 -8.16 -7.25 -9.78
N ALA A 93 -7.04 -6.53 -9.89
CA ALA A 93 -6.94 -5.37 -10.76
C ALA A 93 -7.15 -5.73 -12.24
N GLN A 94 -6.62 -6.88 -12.69
CA GLN A 94 -6.82 -7.36 -14.05
C GLN A 94 -8.27 -7.71 -14.35
N GLN A 95 -8.95 -8.39 -13.42
CA GLN A 95 -10.34 -8.79 -13.60
C GLN A 95 -11.30 -7.61 -13.66
N VAL A 96 -11.04 -6.57 -12.88
CA VAL A 96 -11.93 -5.44 -12.71
C VAL A 96 -11.62 -4.29 -13.68
N PHE A 97 -10.34 -3.98 -13.88
CA PHE A 97 -9.90 -2.78 -14.60
C PHE A 97 -9.19 -3.06 -15.93
N HIS A 98 -8.94 -4.34 -16.28
CA HIS A 98 -8.23 -4.72 -17.50
C HIS A 98 -6.89 -4.00 -17.67
N ILE A 99 -6.08 -4.00 -16.62
CA ILE A 99 -4.80 -3.29 -16.54
C ILE A 99 -3.79 -3.76 -17.59
N THR A 100 -2.93 -2.85 -18.03
CA THR A 100 -1.86 -3.12 -18.99
C THR A 100 -0.75 -3.99 -18.37
N LYS A 101 0.13 -4.58 -19.21
CA LYS A 101 1.32 -5.31 -18.74
C LYS A 101 2.26 -4.45 -17.88
N LYS A 102 2.36 -3.16 -18.19
CA LYS A 102 3.15 -2.20 -17.40
C LYS A 102 2.54 -2.04 -16.00
N GLU A 103 1.26 -1.82 -15.91
CA GLU A 103 0.53 -1.70 -14.63
C GLU A 103 0.59 -3.00 -13.82
N GLN A 104 0.49 -4.16 -14.48
CA GLN A 104 0.72 -5.46 -13.84
C GLN A 104 2.13 -5.55 -13.23
N ASN A 105 3.17 -5.10 -13.95
CA ASN A 105 4.52 -5.07 -13.40
C ASN A 105 4.64 -4.15 -12.19
N ILE A 106 4.02 -2.96 -12.23
CA ILE A 106 4.01 -2.03 -11.10
C ILE A 106 3.40 -2.71 -9.87
N ILE A 107 2.21 -3.28 -10.01
CA ILE A 107 1.48 -3.94 -8.91
C ILE A 107 2.24 -5.17 -8.40
N ALA A 108 2.73 -6.04 -9.30
CA ALA A 108 3.42 -7.26 -8.92
C ALA A 108 4.76 -7.03 -8.21
N SER A 109 5.46 -5.94 -8.55
CA SER A 109 6.81 -5.68 -8.04
C SER A 109 6.91 -4.65 -6.92
N HIS A 110 5.79 -4.07 -6.44
CA HIS A 110 5.84 -3.02 -5.40
C HIS A 110 6.51 -3.49 -4.10
N MET A 111 6.42 -4.78 -3.78
CA MET A 111 7.06 -5.38 -2.59
C MET A 111 8.56 -5.68 -2.74
N TRP A 112 9.17 -5.41 -3.90
CA TRP A 112 10.62 -5.59 -4.06
C TRP A 112 11.40 -4.66 -3.08
N PRO A 113 12.53 -5.12 -2.47
CA PRO A 113 13.22 -6.40 -2.62
C PRO A 113 12.73 -7.53 -1.72
N LEU A 114 11.66 -7.36 -0.95
CA LEU A 114 11.12 -8.41 -0.09
C LEU A 114 10.65 -9.62 -0.89
N THR A 115 10.11 -9.40 -2.09
CA THR A 115 9.78 -10.43 -3.08
C THR A 115 10.81 -10.42 -4.19
N PHE A 116 11.80 -11.29 -4.15
CA PHE A 116 12.85 -11.36 -5.17
C PHE A 116 12.39 -11.82 -6.56
N ARG A 117 11.21 -12.44 -6.65
CA ARG A 117 10.69 -13.00 -7.91
C ARG A 117 10.14 -11.93 -8.87
N HIS A 118 9.68 -10.81 -8.36
CA HIS A 118 9.09 -9.74 -9.14
C HIS A 118 9.93 -8.48 -9.02
N VAL A 119 10.94 -8.39 -9.89
CA VAL A 119 11.80 -7.21 -9.97
C VAL A 119 11.08 -6.11 -10.76
N PRO A 120 11.12 -4.85 -10.32
CA PRO A 120 10.63 -3.73 -11.11
C PRO A 120 11.39 -3.68 -12.47
N THR A 121 10.65 -3.66 -13.58
CA THR A 121 11.24 -3.64 -14.92
C THR A 121 11.04 -2.32 -15.65
N CYS A 122 10.27 -1.40 -15.09
CA CYS A 122 10.03 -0.06 -15.62
C CYS A 122 10.21 0.99 -14.52
N ARG A 123 10.43 2.25 -14.93
CA ARG A 123 10.64 3.37 -14.00
C ARG A 123 9.45 3.62 -13.08
N GLU A 124 8.23 3.44 -13.59
CA GLU A 124 6.99 3.56 -12.83
C GLU A 124 6.96 2.56 -11.66
N ALA A 125 7.38 1.31 -11.92
CA ALA A 125 7.44 0.27 -10.90
C ALA A 125 8.46 0.61 -9.79
N PHE A 126 9.63 1.14 -10.13
CA PHE A 126 10.59 1.63 -9.14
C PHE A 126 10.04 2.80 -8.32
N ILE A 127 9.38 3.76 -8.97
CA ILE A 127 8.79 4.91 -8.28
C ILE A 127 7.75 4.46 -7.27
N VAL A 128 6.82 3.60 -7.67
CA VAL A 128 5.76 3.09 -6.76
C VAL A 128 6.36 2.27 -5.63
N CYS A 129 7.34 1.41 -5.93
CA CYS A 129 8.03 0.63 -4.92
C CYS A 129 8.70 1.49 -3.84
N LEU A 130 9.34 2.61 -4.22
CA LEU A 130 9.93 3.57 -3.27
C LEU A 130 8.86 4.36 -2.51
N ALA A 131 7.84 4.84 -3.22
CA ALA A 131 6.76 5.63 -2.65
C ALA A 131 5.98 4.84 -1.59
N ASP A 132 5.66 3.57 -1.88
CA ASP A 132 5.00 2.65 -0.95
C ASP A 132 5.80 2.50 0.35
N LYS A 133 7.10 2.17 0.25
CA LYS A 133 7.95 2.01 1.43
C LYS A 133 8.11 3.29 2.24
N TYR A 134 8.25 4.42 1.56
CA TYR A 134 8.29 5.73 2.21
C TYR A 134 6.99 6.00 2.99
N CYS A 135 5.83 5.81 2.37
CA CYS A 135 4.53 5.98 3.01
C CYS A 135 4.37 5.04 4.21
N ALA A 136 4.71 3.76 4.08
CA ALA A 136 4.61 2.77 5.15
C ALA A 136 5.47 3.17 6.37
N VAL A 137 6.70 3.64 6.16
CA VAL A 137 7.59 4.11 7.23
C VAL A 137 7.00 5.34 7.91
N VAL A 138 6.61 6.35 7.14
CA VAL A 138 6.07 7.62 7.65
C VAL A 138 4.78 7.37 8.46
N GLU A 139 3.85 6.60 7.92
CA GLU A 139 2.59 6.25 8.58
C GLU A 139 2.83 5.48 9.89
N SER A 140 3.78 4.56 9.90
CA SER A 140 4.17 3.81 11.10
C SER A 140 4.84 4.70 12.16
N MET A 141 5.63 5.69 11.77
CA MET A 141 6.26 6.64 12.69
C MET A 141 5.23 7.56 13.35
N PHE A 142 4.28 8.09 12.58
CA PHE A 142 3.20 8.93 13.14
C PHE A 142 2.33 8.18 14.14
N ARG A 143 2.05 6.90 13.90
CA ARG A 143 1.36 6.05 14.88
C ARG A 143 2.14 5.94 16.18
N ARG A 144 3.45 5.67 16.12
CA ARG A 144 4.29 5.54 17.31
C ARG A 144 4.28 6.82 18.15
N SER A 145 4.36 7.97 17.49
CA SER A 145 4.32 9.26 18.17
C SER A 145 2.97 9.52 18.86
N ARG A 146 1.85 9.17 18.22
CA ARG A 146 0.51 9.29 18.83
C ARG A 146 0.34 8.35 20.03
N VAL A 147 0.73 7.08 19.89
CA VAL A 147 0.64 6.10 20.98
C VAL A 147 1.51 6.53 22.16
N ALA A 148 2.71 7.07 21.90
CA ALA A 148 3.57 7.61 22.96
C ALA A 148 2.94 8.82 23.66
N ALA A 149 2.33 9.74 22.91
CA ALA A 149 1.65 10.91 23.46
C ALA A 149 0.42 10.53 24.32
N VAL A 150 -0.38 9.53 23.89
CA VAL A 150 -1.52 9.04 24.68
C VAL A 150 -1.05 8.39 25.97
N ARG A 151 -0.02 7.53 25.92
CA ARG A 151 0.53 6.89 27.14
C ARG A 151 1.13 7.89 28.13
N SER A 152 1.71 8.99 27.66
CA SER A 152 2.19 10.04 28.55
C SER A 152 1.05 10.84 29.21
N ALA A 153 -0.05 11.06 28.49
CA ALA A 153 -1.24 11.70 29.05
C ALA A 153 -1.94 10.83 30.08
N ASP A 154 -2.10 9.52 29.79
CA ASP A 154 -2.72 8.56 30.73
C ASP A 154 -1.86 8.26 31.97
N GLY A 155 -0.55 8.51 31.90
CA GLY A 155 0.38 8.30 33.02
C GLY A 155 0.41 9.43 34.05
N GLU A 156 -0.11 10.61 33.73
CA GLU A 156 -0.20 11.74 34.66
C GLU A 156 -1.45 11.69 35.58
N ASP A 157 -2.47 10.89 35.22
CA ASP A 157 -3.71 10.78 36.01
C ASP A 157 -3.66 9.72 37.13
N THR A 158 -2.52 9.02 37.33
CA THR A 158 -2.38 7.99 38.38
C THR A 158 -1.51 8.39 39.55
N ALA A 159 -1.20 9.66 39.70
CA ALA A 159 -0.43 10.18 40.83
C ALA A 159 -1.35 10.96 41.80
N TRP A 160 -2.25 10.22 42.54
CA TRP A 160 -2.93 10.67 43.77
C TRP A 160 -3.05 9.52 44.77
#